data_c26aa4ca1b57e1423397de1f22f3cc84
#
_entry.id   c26aa4ca1b57e1423397de1f22f3cc84
#
_cell.length_a   1.000
_cell.length_b   1.000
_cell.length_c   1.000
_cell.angle_alpha   90.00
_cell.angle_beta   90.00
_cell.angle_gamma   90.00
#
_symmetry.space_group_name_H-M   'P 1'
#
loop_
_entity.id
_entity.type
_entity.pdbx_description
1 polymer ?
#
loop_
_entity_poly.entity_id
_entity_poly.type
_entity_poly.pdbx_seq_one_letter_code
_entity_poly.pdbx_strand_id
1 'polypeptide(L)'
;MKVSVLNGIHDVVTERRPVPVPGPDEVLIRVQAVGTCGSDVHYYEHGRIGDHVVRAPLVLGHEPSGVVVGRGANAAKHETGQRVALEPGVPCSVCEQCSQGRYNLCPRMRFFGTPPIDGAFCEYVVLREDFAYPVPDSLSDEAAGLLEPLSVGVWACRKARVGPGSRVLITGAGPIGLVAAQASRAFGATEVVVTDVNANRLKVAREVGATGTVDVSAGKLADSGYEPDVLLECSGVGAAAAEAIRQVGRAGRVVLIGMGGDEIPLPLAHVQGFELEVTGTFRYANTWPTAIALAAGGEIDLDRLVTHRFGLDEVERALTVAARDTTVIKPVVLPQEARVG
;
A
#
# COMPACT_ATOMS: atom_id res chain seq x y z
N MET A 1 -24.52 5.30 10.37
CA MET A 1 -23.53 5.58 9.35
C MET A 1 -23.78 4.72 8.11
N LYS A 2 -23.33 5.17 6.95
CA LYS A 2 -23.31 4.43 5.69
C LYS A 2 -22.08 3.57 5.63
N VAL A 3 -22.18 2.35 5.10
CA VAL A 3 -21.07 1.42 4.89
C VAL A 3 -21.21 0.71 3.55
N SER A 4 -20.10 0.41 2.88
CA SER A 4 -20.08 -0.42 1.68
C SER A 4 -19.57 -1.81 2.05
N VAL A 5 -20.34 -2.83 1.76
CA VAL A 5 -20.14 -4.20 2.26
C VAL A 5 -19.99 -5.17 1.09
N LEU A 6 -18.94 -5.96 1.11
CA LEU A 6 -18.77 -7.13 0.27
C LEU A 6 -19.57 -8.29 0.88
N ASN A 7 -20.71 -8.64 0.29
CA ASN A 7 -21.54 -9.77 0.70
C ASN A 7 -21.00 -11.10 0.17
N GLY A 8 -20.36 -11.07 -0.98
CA GLY A 8 -19.81 -12.22 -1.68
C GLY A 8 -19.00 -11.78 -2.89
N ILE A 9 -18.47 -12.73 -3.64
CA ILE A 9 -17.72 -12.47 -4.87
C ILE A 9 -18.60 -11.67 -5.85
N HIS A 10 -18.08 -10.52 -6.29
CA HIS A 10 -18.76 -9.58 -7.20
C HIS A 10 -20.09 -9.02 -6.66
N ASP A 11 -20.27 -8.99 -5.35
CA ASP A 11 -21.50 -8.47 -4.72
C ASP A 11 -21.16 -7.45 -3.63
N VAL A 12 -21.22 -6.17 -3.98
CA VAL A 12 -20.99 -5.04 -3.08
C VAL A 12 -22.27 -4.25 -2.92
N VAL A 13 -22.72 -4.09 -1.69
CA VAL A 13 -23.93 -3.33 -1.36
C VAL A 13 -23.65 -2.21 -0.38
N THR A 14 -24.40 -1.13 -0.47
CA THR A 14 -24.37 -0.07 0.55
C THR A 14 -25.49 -0.29 1.54
N GLU A 15 -25.18 -0.27 2.83
CA GLU A 15 -26.15 -0.41 3.90
C GLU A 15 -25.95 0.62 5.02
N ARG A 16 -26.85 0.65 6.00
CA ARG A 16 -26.71 1.49 7.18
C ARG A 16 -26.44 0.66 8.42
N ARG A 17 -25.42 1.07 9.18
CA ARG A 17 -25.07 0.50 10.49
C ARG A 17 -25.03 1.58 11.57
N PRO A 18 -25.15 1.25 12.85
CA PRO A 18 -24.87 2.20 13.93
C PRO A 18 -23.46 2.79 13.80
N VAL A 19 -23.27 4.04 14.21
CA VAL A 19 -21.92 4.60 14.36
C VAL A 19 -21.22 3.85 15.49
N PRO A 20 -19.98 3.36 15.30
CA PRO A 20 -19.28 2.64 16.34
C PRO A 20 -18.94 3.55 17.53
N VAL A 21 -18.91 2.96 18.73
CA VAL A 21 -18.53 3.67 19.95
C VAL A 21 -17.09 3.31 20.27
N PRO A 22 -16.19 4.31 20.45
CA PRO A 22 -14.79 4.02 20.76
C PRO A 22 -14.65 3.37 22.14
N GLY A 23 -13.82 2.32 22.21
CA GLY A 23 -13.38 1.74 23.47
C GLY A 23 -12.48 2.71 24.26
N PRO A 24 -12.09 2.35 25.50
CA PRO A 24 -11.36 3.28 26.39
C PRO A 24 -10.10 3.89 25.77
N ASP A 25 -9.32 3.15 25.00
CA ASP A 25 -8.04 3.57 24.40
C ASP A 25 -8.15 3.83 22.89
N GLU A 26 -9.38 4.01 22.38
CA GLU A 26 -9.67 4.19 20.97
C GLU A 26 -10.18 5.60 20.67
N VAL A 27 -10.02 6.01 19.43
CA VAL A 27 -10.60 7.23 18.86
C VAL A 27 -11.64 6.87 17.81
N LEU A 28 -12.72 7.65 17.76
CA LEU A 28 -13.71 7.63 16.67
C LEU A 28 -13.25 8.60 15.60
N ILE A 29 -13.12 8.11 14.39
CA ILE A 29 -12.62 8.88 13.25
C ILE A 29 -13.71 8.94 12.18
N ARG A 30 -14.02 10.15 11.74
CA ARG A 30 -14.81 10.39 10.53
C ARG A 30 -13.87 10.25 9.34
N VAL A 31 -14.10 9.23 8.53
CA VAL A 31 -13.25 8.89 7.37
C VAL A 31 -13.44 9.93 6.28
N GLN A 32 -12.35 10.48 5.76
CA GLN A 32 -12.34 11.47 4.68
C GLN A 32 -11.99 10.85 3.33
N ALA A 33 -10.96 10.02 3.28
CA ALA A 33 -10.53 9.36 2.08
C ALA A 33 -10.06 7.92 2.39
N VAL A 34 -10.26 7.00 1.46
CA VAL A 34 -9.76 5.62 1.52
C VAL A 34 -9.25 5.23 0.15
N GLY A 35 -7.95 4.93 0.03
CA GLY A 35 -7.38 4.35 -1.17
C GLY A 35 -7.90 2.93 -1.43
N THR A 36 -8.05 2.56 -2.70
CA THR A 36 -8.34 1.18 -3.08
C THR A 36 -7.05 0.42 -3.34
N CYS A 37 -6.93 -0.79 -2.80
CA CYS A 37 -5.77 -1.66 -2.95
C CYS A 37 -6.06 -2.85 -3.85
N GLY A 38 -5.01 -3.42 -4.46
CA GLY A 38 -5.12 -4.68 -5.20
C GLY A 38 -5.65 -5.84 -4.35
N SER A 39 -5.40 -5.83 -3.04
CA SER A 39 -5.97 -6.83 -2.11
C SER A 39 -7.48 -6.69 -1.94
N ASP A 40 -8.04 -5.47 -1.96
CA ASP A 40 -9.49 -5.26 -1.95
C ASP A 40 -10.11 -5.84 -3.23
N VAL A 41 -9.47 -5.60 -4.38
CA VAL A 41 -9.89 -6.18 -5.67
C VAL A 41 -9.81 -7.70 -5.62
N HIS A 42 -8.75 -8.26 -5.04
CA HIS A 42 -8.60 -9.71 -4.93
C HIS A 42 -9.69 -10.36 -4.05
N TYR A 43 -10.06 -9.73 -2.92
CA TYR A 43 -11.21 -10.18 -2.12
C TYR A 43 -12.53 -10.06 -2.89
N TYR A 44 -12.72 -8.99 -3.64
CA TYR A 44 -13.91 -8.80 -4.48
C TYR A 44 -14.03 -9.87 -5.57
N GLU A 45 -12.93 -10.24 -6.23
CA GLU A 45 -12.92 -11.19 -7.35
C GLU A 45 -12.88 -12.66 -6.89
N HIS A 46 -12.19 -12.96 -5.78
CA HIS A 46 -11.87 -14.36 -5.41
C HIS A 46 -12.36 -14.75 -4.00
N GLY A 47 -12.82 -13.80 -3.20
CA GLY A 47 -13.31 -14.04 -1.84
C GLY A 47 -12.24 -14.47 -0.83
N ARG A 48 -10.94 -14.46 -1.21
CA ARG A 48 -9.85 -14.89 -0.32
C ARG A 48 -8.49 -14.36 -0.75
N ILE A 49 -7.55 -14.27 0.20
CA ILE A 49 -6.11 -14.11 -0.03
C ILE A 49 -5.40 -15.08 0.91
N GLY A 50 -4.73 -16.08 0.34
CA GLY A 50 -4.14 -17.17 1.14
C GLY A 50 -5.18 -17.82 2.06
N ASP A 51 -4.91 -17.86 3.36
CA ASP A 51 -5.81 -18.42 4.38
C ASP A 51 -6.91 -17.46 4.86
N HIS A 52 -6.85 -16.19 4.46
CA HIS A 52 -7.86 -15.19 4.80
C HIS A 52 -9.06 -15.30 3.85
N VAL A 53 -10.11 -16.00 4.28
CA VAL A 53 -11.32 -16.27 3.49
C VAL A 53 -12.48 -15.41 4.00
N VAL A 54 -13.17 -14.72 3.09
CA VAL A 54 -14.40 -13.97 3.36
C VAL A 54 -15.52 -15.00 3.58
N ARG A 55 -15.95 -15.19 4.83
CA ARG A 55 -16.99 -16.17 5.22
C ARG A 55 -18.29 -15.51 5.68
N ALA A 56 -18.30 -14.21 5.79
CA ALA A 56 -19.42 -13.36 6.18
C ALA A 56 -19.27 -11.99 5.50
N PRO A 57 -20.33 -11.19 5.41
CA PRO A 57 -20.26 -9.84 4.88
C PRO A 57 -19.11 -9.04 5.52
N LEU A 58 -18.29 -8.37 4.70
CA LEU A 58 -17.07 -7.69 5.11
C LEU A 58 -17.01 -6.28 4.52
N VAL A 59 -16.69 -5.28 5.32
CA VAL A 59 -16.30 -3.96 4.81
C VAL A 59 -14.83 -4.02 4.39
N LEU A 60 -14.53 -3.65 3.14
CA LEU A 60 -13.16 -3.58 2.63
C LEU A 60 -12.53 -2.20 2.89
N GLY A 61 -11.32 -1.96 2.36
CA GLY A 61 -10.59 -0.71 2.47
C GLY A 61 -9.71 -0.62 3.72
N HIS A 62 -8.43 -0.32 3.51
CA HIS A 62 -7.42 -0.28 4.58
C HIS A 62 -6.38 0.83 4.39
N GLU A 63 -6.60 1.76 3.49
CA GLU A 63 -5.76 2.93 3.26
C GLU A 63 -6.51 4.23 3.67
N PRO A 64 -6.95 4.36 4.94
CA PRO A 64 -7.81 5.48 5.32
C PRO A 64 -7.06 6.67 5.91
N SER A 65 -7.67 7.84 5.71
CA SER A 65 -7.43 9.07 6.46
C SER A 65 -8.74 9.64 7.00
N GLY A 66 -8.67 10.52 7.97
CA GLY A 66 -9.86 11.14 8.51
C GLY A 66 -9.63 12.18 9.59
N VAL A 67 -10.70 12.52 10.29
CA VAL A 67 -10.71 13.51 11.38
C VAL A 67 -11.23 12.85 12.64
N VAL A 68 -10.53 13.02 13.75
CA VAL A 68 -10.97 12.57 15.07
C VAL A 68 -12.22 13.34 15.48
N VAL A 69 -13.31 12.63 15.77
CA VAL A 69 -14.60 13.23 16.17
C VAL A 69 -15.08 12.77 17.56
N GLY A 70 -14.39 11.80 18.14
CA GLY A 70 -14.69 11.32 19.48
C GLY A 70 -13.52 10.48 20.01
N ARG A 71 -13.51 10.27 21.32
CA ARG A 71 -12.44 9.50 21.98
C ARG A 71 -12.96 8.74 23.19
N GLY A 72 -12.33 7.63 23.49
CA GLY A 72 -12.55 6.86 24.70
C GLY A 72 -11.95 7.55 25.93
N ALA A 73 -12.29 7.03 27.10
CA ALA A 73 -11.96 7.67 28.37
C ALA A 73 -10.44 7.78 28.65
N ASN A 74 -9.63 6.87 28.10
CA ASN A 74 -8.18 6.84 28.29
C ASN A 74 -7.43 7.42 27.10
N ALA A 75 -8.09 7.64 25.94
CA ALA A 75 -7.46 8.17 24.74
C ALA A 75 -7.17 9.66 24.90
N ALA A 76 -5.90 10.02 25.07
CA ALA A 76 -5.44 11.36 25.37
C ALA A 76 -4.48 11.97 24.34
N LYS A 77 -4.04 11.18 23.34
CA LYS A 77 -3.04 11.61 22.34
C LYS A 77 -3.62 12.54 21.27
N HIS A 78 -4.92 12.52 21.07
CA HIS A 78 -5.58 13.24 19.98
C HIS A 78 -6.68 14.13 20.48
N GLU A 79 -6.86 15.26 19.80
CA GLU A 79 -7.97 16.17 20.03
C GLU A 79 -9.05 16.01 18.97
N THR A 80 -10.30 16.33 19.34
CA THR A 80 -11.40 16.41 18.37
C THR A 80 -11.10 17.50 17.34
N GLY A 81 -11.28 17.16 16.04
CA GLY A 81 -10.94 18.03 14.94
C GLY A 81 -9.55 17.76 14.33
N GLN A 82 -8.70 16.95 14.99
CA GLN A 82 -7.37 16.62 14.49
C GLN A 82 -7.45 15.72 13.27
N ARG A 83 -6.73 16.09 12.20
CA ARG A 83 -6.56 15.27 11.00
C ARG A 83 -5.54 14.17 11.26
N VAL A 84 -5.88 12.95 10.83
CA VAL A 84 -5.06 11.76 11.07
C VAL A 84 -5.03 10.85 9.83
N ALA A 85 -3.91 10.19 9.62
CA ALA A 85 -3.79 9.00 8.80
C ALA A 85 -3.80 7.76 9.70
N LEU A 86 -4.34 6.66 9.22
CA LEU A 86 -4.60 5.49 10.04
C LEU A 86 -3.74 4.31 9.61
N GLU A 87 -2.91 3.82 10.53
CA GLU A 87 -2.26 2.53 10.37
C GLU A 87 -3.28 1.43 10.62
N PRO A 88 -3.70 0.68 9.58
CA PRO A 88 -4.86 -0.20 9.65
C PRO A 88 -4.62 -1.47 10.47
N GLY A 89 -3.39 -1.74 10.87
CA GLY A 89 -2.97 -2.94 11.56
C GLY A 89 -2.73 -2.74 13.05
N VAL A 90 -3.61 -3.27 13.91
CA VAL A 90 -3.45 -3.25 15.37
C VAL A 90 -2.93 -4.60 15.87
N PRO A 91 -1.66 -4.68 16.33
CA PRO A 91 -1.07 -5.90 16.84
C PRO A 91 -1.49 -6.18 18.29
N CYS A 92 -1.19 -7.38 18.78
CA CYS A 92 -1.47 -7.74 20.17
C CYS A 92 -0.51 -7.11 21.21
N SER A 93 0.60 -6.53 20.77
CA SER A 93 1.64 -5.85 21.55
C SER A 93 2.37 -6.70 22.61
N VAL A 94 2.09 -7.99 22.73
CA VAL A 94 2.65 -8.89 23.77
C VAL A 94 3.29 -10.18 23.25
N CYS A 95 3.19 -10.48 21.95
CA CYS A 95 3.84 -11.67 21.38
C CYS A 95 5.31 -11.40 21.07
N GLU A 96 6.08 -12.46 20.81
CA GLU A 96 7.50 -12.37 20.49
C GLU A 96 7.79 -11.40 19.34
N GLN A 97 7.00 -11.45 18.27
CA GLN A 97 7.20 -10.54 17.12
C GLN A 97 6.98 -9.07 17.50
N CYS A 98 5.96 -8.81 18.32
CA CYS A 98 5.70 -7.45 18.81
C CYS A 98 6.84 -6.95 19.70
N SER A 99 7.33 -7.79 20.64
CA SER A 99 8.43 -7.40 21.57
C SER A 99 9.76 -7.15 20.85
N GLN A 100 9.93 -7.70 19.64
CA GLN A 100 11.10 -7.48 18.79
C GLN A 100 10.91 -6.33 17.79
N GLY A 101 9.79 -5.57 17.87
CA GLY A 101 9.49 -4.48 16.95
C GLY A 101 9.05 -4.92 15.54
N ARG A 102 8.82 -6.21 15.33
CA ARG A 102 8.32 -6.79 14.08
C ARG A 102 6.82 -7.04 14.14
N TYR A 103 6.06 -6.04 14.62
CA TYR A 103 4.63 -6.18 14.88
C TYR A 103 3.80 -6.47 13.63
N ASN A 104 4.28 -6.15 12.42
CA ASN A 104 3.65 -6.55 11.17
C ASN A 104 3.53 -8.09 11.04
N LEU A 105 4.36 -8.86 11.71
CA LEU A 105 4.33 -10.33 11.77
C LEU A 105 3.55 -10.86 12.98
N CYS A 106 2.78 -10.04 13.67
CA CYS A 106 1.98 -10.45 14.82
C CYS A 106 0.92 -11.49 14.38
N PRO A 107 0.92 -12.71 14.96
CA PRO A 107 -0.06 -13.75 14.59
C PRO A 107 -1.50 -13.41 15.01
N ARG A 108 -1.67 -12.39 15.88
CA ARG A 108 -2.97 -11.87 16.34
C ARG A 108 -3.25 -10.46 15.81
N MET A 109 -2.70 -10.14 14.64
CA MET A 109 -2.93 -8.86 13.97
C MET A 109 -4.40 -8.69 13.63
N ARG A 110 -4.98 -7.56 14.01
CA ARG A 110 -6.29 -7.11 13.52
C ARG A 110 -6.04 -6.05 12.45
N PHE A 111 -6.40 -6.35 11.22
CA PHE A 111 -6.10 -5.46 10.09
C PHE A 111 -7.37 -5.11 9.34
N PHE A 112 -7.62 -3.83 9.09
CA PHE A 112 -8.80 -3.36 8.37
C PHE A 112 -8.95 -4.07 7.02
N GLY A 113 -10.19 -4.41 6.66
CA GLY A 113 -10.50 -5.08 5.39
C GLY A 113 -9.90 -6.48 5.22
N THR A 114 -9.32 -7.06 6.28
CA THR A 114 -8.85 -8.47 6.28
C THR A 114 -9.79 -9.32 7.15
N PRO A 115 -10.41 -10.37 6.61
CA PRO A 115 -11.36 -11.19 7.36
C PRO A 115 -10.80 -11.67 8.70
N PRO A 116 -11.54 -11.60 9.79
CA PRO A 116 -12.94 -11.14 9.92
C PRO A 116 -13.10 -9.65 10.30
N ILE A 117 -12.10 -8.80 10.10
CA ILE A 117 -12.07 -7.41 10.56
C ILE A 117 -12.59 -6.48 9.46
N ASP A 118 -13.66 -5.73 9.75
CA ASP A 118 -14.18 -4.70 8.88
C ASP A 118 -13.12 -3.62 8.61
N GLY A 119 -13.15 -3.07 7.39
CA GLY A 119 -12.30 -2.01 6.90
C GLY A 119 -12.95 -0.64 6.94
N ALA A 120 -12.46 0.24 6.09
CA ALA A 120 -12.74 1.68 6.14
C ALA A 120 -13.62 2.21 4.99
N PHE A 121 -14.19 1.37 4.10
CA PHE A 121 -15.21 1.84 3.16
C PHE A 121 -16.53 2.11 3.89
N CYS A 122 -16.49 3.09 4.80
CA CYS A 122 -17.59 3.53 5.64
C CYS A 122 -17.37 4.98 6.11
N GLU A 123 -18.40 5.60 6.68
CA GLU A 123 -18.33 7.01 7.13
C GLU A 123 -17.51 7.19 8.40
N TYR A 124 -17.46 6.18 9.29
CA TYR A 124 -16.76 6.25 10.58
C TYR A 124 -16.08 4.93 10.92
N VAL A 125 -14.90 5.01 11.51
CA VAL A 125 -14.17 3.87 12.08
C VAL A 125 -13.72 4.18 13.50
N VAL A 126 -13.48 3.13 14.28
CA VAL A 126 -12.76 3.21 15.56
C VAL A 126 -11.40 2.57 15.41
N LEU A 127 -10.40 3.19 16.04
CA LEU A 127 -9.03 2.70 16.01
C LEU A 127 -8.35 3.05 17.34
N ARG A 128 -7.46 2.15 17.79
CA ARG A 128 -6.61 2.46 18.95
C ARG A 128 -5.77 3.72 18.66
N GLU A 129 -5.73 4.66 19.60
CA GLU A 129 -5.13 5.97 19.39
C GLU A 129 -3.65 5.93 18.93
N ASP A 130 -2.91 4.86 19.32
CA ASP A 130 -1.50 4.67 18.94
C ASP A 130 -1.28 4.47 17.43
N PHE A 131 -2.32 4.09 16.69
CA PHE A 131 -2.29 3.80 15.25
C PHE A 131 -2.98 4.88 14.41
N ALA A 132 -3.42 5.96 15.05
CA ALA A 132 -3.84 7.18 14.39
C ALA A 132 -2.67 8.19 14.43
N TYR A 133 -2.17 8.60 13.28
CA TYR A 133 -1.02 9.49 13.17
C TYR A 133 -1.46 10.88 12.73
N PRO A 134 -1.18 11.94 13.50
CA PRO A 134 -1.44 13.31 13.08
C PRO A 134 -0.74 13.61 11.76
N VAL A 135 -1.47 14.26 10.85
CA VAL A 135 -0.91 14.72 9.57
C VAL A 135 -0.96 16.24 9.47
N PRO A 136 0.09 16.87 8.91
CA PRO A 136 0.12 18.31 8.74
C PRO A 136 -0.86 18.77 7.65
N ASP A 137 -1.24 20.05 7.67
CA ASP A 137 -2.16 20.64 6.71
C ASP A 137 -1.62 20.68 5.26
N SER A 138 -0.30 20.50 5.09
CA SER A 138 0.33 20.40 3.77
C SER A 138 -0.04 19.12 3.01
N LEU A 139 -0.55 18.09 3.69
CA LEU A 139 -1.03 16.87 3.04
C LEU A 139 -2.55 16.94 2.83
N SER A 140 -3.01 16.59 1.64
CA SER A 140 -4.43 16.36 1.36
C SER A 140 -4.96 15.15 2.18
N ASP A 141 -6.26 15.00 2.29
CA ASP A 141 -6.84 13.81 2.93
C ASP A 141 -6.56 12.55 2.13
N GLU A 142 -6.50 12.66 0.82
CA GLU A 142 -6.17 11.58 -0.10
C GLU A 142 -4.71 11.15 0.06
N ALA A 143 -3.77 12.12 0.05
CA ALA A 143 -2.35 11.84 0.31
C ALA A 143 -2.15 11.21 1.70
N ALA A 144 -2.89 11.66 2.71
CA ALA A 144 -2.84 11.07 4.04
C ALA A 144 -3.30 9.60 4.06
N GLY A 145 -4.32 9.22 3.27
CA GLY A 145 -4.72 7.83 3.08
C GLY A 145 -3.62 7.01 2.41
N LEU A 146 -2.92 7.59 1.44
CA LEU A 146 -1.84 6.93 0.70
C LEU A 146 -0.53 6.79 1.49
N LEU A 147 -0.45 7.27 2.73
CA LEU A 147 0.66 6.97 3.63
C LEU A 147 0.75 5.46 3.95
N GLU A 148 -0.36 4.73 3.84
CA GLU A 148 -0.37 3.27 3.98
C GLU A 148 0.48 2.60 2.89
N PRO A 149 0.18 2.72 1.58
CA PRO A 149 1.02 2.13 0.55
C PRO A 149 2.43 2.73 0.50
N LEU A 150 2.62 4.01 0.85
CA LEU A 150 3.96 4.59 1.00
C LEU A 150 4.77 3.85 2.08
N SER A 151 4.13 3.46 3.19
CA SER A 151 4.79 2.69 4.26
C SER A 151 5.32 1.36 3.75
N VAL A 152 4.67 0.72 2.76
CA VAL A 152 5.20 -0.47 2.08
C VAL A 152 6.49 -0.12 1.31
N GLY A 153 6.51 0.97 0.56
CA GLY A 153 7.69 1.45 -0.17
C GLY A 153 8.87 1.77 0.76
N VAL A 154 8.61 2.50 1.85
CA VAL A 154 9.62 2.80 2.90
C VAL A 154 10.17 1.52 3.52
N TRP A 155 9.31 0.55 3.83
CA TRP A 155 9.70 -0.73 4.39
C TRP A 155 10.56 -1.54 3.43
N ALA A 156 10.18 -1.59 2.15
CA ALA A 156 10.95 -2.25 1.11
C ALA A 156 12.34 -1.64 0.96
N CYS A 157 12.46 -0.31 0.92
CA CYS A 157 13.75 0.39 0.88
C CYS A 157 14.64 0.06 2.09
N ARG A 158 14.06 0.02 3.30
CA ARG A 158 14.81 -0.39 4.52
C ARG A 158 15.31 -1.82 4.42
N LYS A 159 14.46 -2.76 3.98
CA LYS A 159 14.84 -4.16 3.82
C LYS A 159 15.92 -4.34 2.75
N ALA A 160 15.80 -3.60 1.66
CA ALA A 160 16.80 -3.59 0.58
C ALA A 160 18.07 -2.80 0.93
N ARG A 161 18.08 -2.08 2.06
CA ARG A 161 19.17 -1.18 2.46
C ARG A 161 19.47 -0.14 1.38
N VAL A 162 18.43 0.40 0.74
CA VAL A 162 18.59 1.48 -0.23
C VAL A 162 19.21 2.69 0.45
N GLY A 163 20.17 3.31 -0.20
CA GLY A 163 20.90 4.47 0.30
C GLY A 163 21.67 5.19 -0.80
N PRO A 164 22.50 6.19 -0.44
CA PRO A 164 23.30 6.94 -1.39
C PRO A 164 24.14 6.04 -2.30
N GLY A 165 24.02 6.25 -3.62
CA GLY A 165 24.74 5.46 -4.62
C GLY A 165 24.01 4.20 -5.08
N SER A 166 22.92 3.78 -4.45
CA SER A 166 22.17 2.60 -4.88
C SER A 166 21.60 2.75 -6.29
N ARG A 167 21.66 1.68 -7.08
CA ARG A 167 21.02 1.51 -8.37
C ARG A 167 19.84 0.55 -8.20
N VAL A 168 18.62 1.05 -8.31
CA VAL A 168 17.40 0.33 -7.98
C VAL A 168 16.61 -0.01 -9.24
N LEU A 169 16.29 -1.28 -9.41
CA LEU A 169 15.31 -1.76 -10.39
C LEU A 169 13.98 -2.02 -9.70
N ILE A 170 12.90 -1.54 -10.28
CA ILE A 170 11.54 -1.77 -9.79
C ILE A 170 10.71 -2.41 -10.89
N THR A 171 10.15 -3.59 -10.64
CA THR A 171 9.22 -4.23 -11.56
C THR A 171 7.78 -3.87 -11.21
N GLY A 172 7.02 -3.43 -12.23
CA GLY A 172 5.66 -2.94 -12.07
C GLY A 172 5.58 -1.47 -11.63
N ALA A 173 4.96 -0.64 -12.45
CA ALA A 173 4.64 0.76 -12.19
C ALA A 173 3.20 0.95 -11.66
N GLY A 174 2.69 -0.02 -10.91
CA GLY A 174 1.47 0.12 -10.11
C GLY A 174 1.70 1.03 -8.89
N PRO A 175 0.68 1.25 -8.06
CA PRO A 175 0.80 2.14 -6.89
C PRO A 175 2.01 1.82 -6.00
N ILE A 176 2.26 0.54 -5.72
CA ILE A 176 3.39 0.11 -4.88
C ILE A 176 4.74 0.39 -5.57
N GLY A 177 4.88 0.11 -6.88
CA GLY A 177 6.11 0.43 -7.61
C GLY A 177 6.38 1.93 -7.68
N LEU A 178 5.34 2.75 -7.83
CA LEU A 178 5.47 4.22 -7.87
C LEU A 178 5.85 4.82 -6.51
N VAL A 179 5.27 4.35 -5.40
CA VAL A 179 5.71 4.80 -4.06
C VAL A 179 7.10 4.26 -3.72
N ALA A 180 7.46 3.04 -4.16
CA ALA A 180 8.80 2.50 -3.99
C ALA A 180 9.85 3.30 -4.78
N ALA A 181 9.50 3.78 -5.99
CA ALA A 181 10.38 4.63 -6.79
C ALA A 181 10.67 5.96 -6.08
N GLN A 182 9.63 6.64 -5.61
CA GLN A 182 9.77 7.88 -4.84
C GLN A 182 10.57 7.65 -3.55
N ALA A 183 10.21 6.61 -2.76
CA ALA A 183 10.92 6.25 -1.55
C ALA A 183 12.40 5.95 -1.82
N SER A 184 12.72 5.21 -2.90
CA SER A 184 14.11 4.93 -3.28
C SER A 184 14.91 6.20 -3.55
N ARG A 185 14.32 7.17 -4.25
CA ARG A 185 14.95 8.50 -4.48
C ARG A 185 15.15 9.25 -3.17
N ALA A 186 14.14 9.31 -2.32
CA ALA A 186 14.20 9.97 -1.00
C ALA A 186 15.24 9.30 -0.07
N PHE A 187 15.48 8.01 -0.21
CA PHE A 187 16.55 7.28 0.51
C PHE A 187 17.95 7.47 -0.09
N GLY A 188 18.08 8.17 -1.23
CA GLY A 188 19.35 8.54 -1.83
C GLY A 188 19.81 7.65 -2.98
N ALA A 189 18.94 6.80 -3.54
CA ALA A 189 19.28 6.05 -4.75
C ALA A 189 19.64 7.01 -5.89
N THR A 190 20.75 6.76 -6.56
CA THR A 190 21.22 7.58 -7.69
C THR A 190 20.50 7.24 -8.99
N GLU A 191 20.18 5.96 -9.14
CA GLU A 191 19.43 5.45 -10.29
C GLU A 191 18.20 4.68 -9.81
N VAL A 192 17.05 4.94 -10.41
CA VAL A 192 15.79 4.21 -10.20
C VAL A 192 15.18 3.94 -11.54
N VAL A 193 15.25 2.69 -11.98
CA VAL A 193 14.65 2.22 -13.24
C VAL A 193 13.39 1.43 -12.93
N VAL A 194 12.28 1.82 -13.57
CA VAL A 194 10.97 1.19 -13.39
C VAL A 194 10.56 0.48 -14.68
N THR A 195 10.07 -0.75 -14.56
CA THR A 195 9.56 -1.52 -15.69
C THR A 195 8.05 -1.74 -15.59
N ASP A 196 7.35 -1.68 -16.70
CA ASP A 196 5.93 -2.02 -16.82
C ASP A 196 5.59 -2.31 -18.28
N VAL A 197 4.43 -2.91 -18.52
CA VAL A 197 3.82 -3.06 -19.84
C VAL A 197 2.90 -1.88 -20.20
N ASN A 198 2.58 -1.03 -19.26
CA ASN A 198 1.66 0.10 -19.41
C ASN A 198 2.43 1.42 -19.57
N ALA A 199 2.42 1.98 -20.79
CA ALA A 199 3.10 3.21 -21.12
C ALA A 199 2.63 4.42 -20.27
N ASN A 200 1.35 4.50 -19.90
CA ASN A 200 0.83 5.58 -19.05
C ASN A 200 1.44 5.52 -17.64
N ARG A 201 1.55 4.33 -17.05
CA ARG A 201 2.19 4.13 -15.75
C ARG A 201 3.68 4.45 -15.80
N LEU A 202 4.38 4.06 -16.88
CA LEU A 202 5.79 4.42 -17.09
C LEU A 202 5.99 5.93 -17.22
N LYS A 203 5.04 6.64 -17.85
CA LYS A 203 5.07 8.11 -17.90
C LYS A 203 4.99 8.69 -16.47
N VAL A 204 4.04 8.23 -15.66
CA VAL A 204 3.92 8.70 -14.27
C VAL A 204 5.16 8.34 -13.46
N ALA A 205 5.75 7.15 -13.65
CA ALA A 205 6.99 6.78 -12.98
C ALA A 205 8.12 7.81 -13.19
N ARG A 206 8.27 8.32 -14.42
CA ARG A 206 9.24 9.42 -14.72
C ARG A 206 8.90 10.72 -14.00
N GLU A 207 7.61 11.06 -13.94
CA GLU A 207 7.13 12.29 -13.29
C GLU A 207 7.37 12.27 -11.77
N VAL A 208 7.32 11.07 -11.16
CA VAL A 208 7.51 10.90 -9.71
C VAL A 208 8.91 10.43 -9.31
N GLY A 209 9.92 10.59 -10.17
CA GLY A 209 11.32 10.44 -9.77
C GLY A 209 12.06 9.22 -10.29
N ALA A 210 11.47 8.36 -11.13
CA ALA A 210 12.24 7.35 -11.85
C ALA A 210 13.26 8.01 -12.79
N THR A 211 14.51 7.57 -12.72
CA THR A 211 15.59 8.08 -13.58
C THR A 211 15.59 7.42 -14.97
N GLY A 212 14.96 6.24 -15.07
CA GLY A 212 14.77 5.51 -16.31
C GLY A 212 13.53 4.64 -16.26
N THR A 213 13.02 4.25 -17.43
CA THR A 213 11.90 3.33 -17.55
C THR A 213 12.12 2.37 -18.69
N VAL A 214 11.65 1.12 -18.55
CA VAL A 214 11.69 0.09 -19.60
C VAL A 214 10.28 -0.42 -19.85
N ASP A 215 9.82 -0.30 -21.09
CA ASP A 215 8.58 -0.94 -21.56
C ASP A 215 8.89 -2.40 -21.94
N VAL A 216 8.50 -3.30 -21.04
CA VAL A 216 8.75 -4.74 -21.23
C VAL A 216 7.70 -5.44 -22.13
N SER A 217 6.71 -4.71 -22.65
CA SER A 217 5.83 -5.18 -23.71
C SER A 217 6.50 -5.11 -25.09
N ALA A 218 7.44 -4.18 -25.26
CA ALA A 218 8.13 -3.92 -26.52
C ALA A 218 9.52 -4.57 -26.63
N GLY A 219 10.10 -5.07 -25.52
CA GLY A 219 11.44 -5.66 -25.49
C GLY A 219 11.72 -6.40 -24.20
N LYS A 220 12.88 -7.02 -24.09
CA LYS A 220 13.31 -7.69 -22.86
C LYS A 220 14.04 -6.71 -21.94
N LEU A 221 13.88 -6.90 -20.64
CA LEU A 221 14.62 -6.13 -19.64
C LEU A 221 16.14 -6.30 -19.81
N ALA A 222 16.60 -7.50 -20.17
CA ALA A 222 18.01 -7.82 -20.43
C ALA A 222 18.64 -6.95 -21.53
N ASP A 223 17.85 -6.51 -22.52
CA ASP A 223 18.35 -5.68 -23.64
C ASP A 223 18.69 -4.25 -23.18
N SER A 224 18.23 -3.85 -22.01
CA SER A 224 18.56 -2.55 -21.42
C SER A 224 20.01 -2.43 -20.95
N GLY A 225 20.69 -3.54 -20.71
CA GLY A 225 22.03 -3.59 -20.12
C GLY A 225 22.13 -3.00 -18.68
N TYR A 226 20.98 -2.80 -18.03
CA TYR A 226 20.94 -2.25 -16.67
C TYR A 226 21.24 -3.33 -15.63
N GLU A 227 22.27 -3.13 -14.82
CA GLU A 227 22.70 -4.03 -13.75
C GLU A 227 22.47 -3.33 -12.39
N PRO A 228 21.32 -3.56 -11.71
CA PRO A 228 21.00 -2.94 -10.44
C PRO A 228 21.69 -3.61 -9.26
N ASP A 229 21.89 -2.85 -8.17
CA ASP A 229 22.33 -3.37 -6.87
C ASP A 229 21.13 -3.90 -6.05
N VAL A 230 19.93 -3.36 -6.35
CA VAL A 230 18.70 -3.65 -5.63
C VAL A 230 17.57 -3.90 -6.63
N LEU A 231 16.81 -4.96 -6.40
CA LEU A 231 15.53 -5.21 -7.04
C LEU A 231 14.39 -5.10 -6.02
N LEU A 232 13.42 -4.23 -6.30
CA LEU A 232 12.13 -4.16 -5.62
C LEU A 232 11.07 -4.76 -6.56
N GLU A 233 10.69 -6.01 -6.31
CA GLU A 233 9.73 -6.71 -7.14
C GLU A 233 8.30 -6.33 -6.73
N CYS A 234 7.62 -5.51 -7.52
CA CYS A 234 6.28 -4.97 -7.23
C CYS A 234 5.20 -5.43 -8.22
N SER A 235 5.57 -6.24 -9.22
CA SER A 235 4.61 -6.69 -10.24
C SER A 235 3.74 -7.86 -9.80
N GLY A 236 4.29 -8.75 -8.94
CA GLY A 236 3.67 -10.03 -8.59
C GLY A 236 3.64 -11.04 -9.73
N VAL A 237 4.31 -10.76 -10.86
CA VAL A 237 4.35 -11.64 -12.03
C VAL A 237 5.60 -12.50 -11.97
N GLY A 238 5.44 -13.81 -11.75
CA GLY A 238 6.56 -14.73 -11.54
C GLY A 238 7.61 -14.73 -12.66
N ALA A 239 7.20 -14.64 -13.92
CA ALA A 239 8.13 -14.55 -15.06
C ALA A 239 8.94 -13.25 -15.04
N ALA A 240 8.30 -12.12 -14.74
CA ALA A 240 8.96 -10.82 -14.62
C ALA A 240 9.93 -10.80 -13.43
N ALA A 241 9.54 -11.37 -12.29
CA ALA A 241 10.40 -11.54 -11.13
C ALA A 241 11.66 -12.34 -11.46
N ALA A 242 11.50 -13.51 -12.15
CA ALA A 242 12.63 -14.34 -12.52
C ALA A 242 13.58 -13.67 -13.52
N GLU A 243 13.05 -12.91 -14.48
CA GLU A 243 13.85 -12.12 -15.43
C GLU A 243 14.61 -11.02 -14.70
N ALA A 244 13.92 -10.26 -13.85
CA ALA A 244 14.52 -9.15 -13.10
C ALA A 244 15.61 -9.61 -12.12
N ILE A 245 15.42 -10.74 -11.43
CA ILE A 245 16.45 -11.32 -10.55
C ILE A 245 17.75 -11.60 -11.31
N ARG A 246 17.67 -12.05 -12.60
CA ARG A 246 18.87 -12.28 -13.43
C ARG A 246 19.64 -11.01 -13.80
N GLN A 247 19.05 -9.84 -13.64
CA GLN A 247 19.73 -8.56 -13.91
C GLN A 247 20.48 -8.03 -12.67
N VAL A 248 20.16 -8.55 -11.48
CA VAL A 248 20.77 -8.06 -10.24
C VAL A 248 22.25 -8.41 -10.20
N GLY A 249 23.08 -7.40 -9.95
CA GLY A 249 24.52 -7.54 -9.86
C GLY A 249 24.97 -8.36 -8.65
N ARG A 250 26.30 -8.65 -8.59
CA ARG A 250 26.92 -9.44 -7.51
C ARG A 250 26.69 -8.82 -6.14
N ALA A 251 26.41 -9.66 -5.13
CA ALA A 251 26.08 -9.26 -3.75
C ALA A 251 24.85 -8.34 -3.65
N GLY A 252 24.02 -8.32 -4.71
CA GLY A 252 22.81 -7.50 -4.77
C GLY A 252 21.65 -8.03 -3.92
N ARG A 253 20.63 -7.21 -3.77
CA ARG A 253 19.46 -7.50 -2.93
C ARG A 253 18.18 -7.54 -3.72
N VAL A 254 17.35 -8.52 -3.39
CA VAL A 254 16.02 -8.72 -3.98
C VAL A 254 14.98 -8.67 -2.88
N VAL A 255 14.00 -7.79 -2.99
CA VAL A 255 12.87 -7.72 -2.10
C VAL A 255 11.59 -8.01 -2.89
N LEU A 256 10.91 -9.10 -2.55
CA LEU A 256 9.65 -9.51 -3.14
C LEU A 256 8.50 -8.82 -2.41
N ILE A 257 7.70 -8.04 -3.12
CA ILE A 257 6.64 -7.18 -2.57
C ILE A 257 5.31 -7.46 -3.25
N GLY A 258 5.33 -7.63 -4.58
CA GLY A 258 4.13 -7.84 -5.38
C GLY A 258 3.37 -9.10 -4.98
N MET A 259 2.05 -8.98 -4.89
CA MET A 259 1.16 -10.14 -4.69
C MET A 259 0.88 -10.80 -6.03
N GLY A 260 1.09 -12.09 -6.11
CA GLY A 260 0.88 -12.90 -7.32
C GLY A 260 0.53 -14.34 -6.97
N GLY A 261 0.94 -15.28 -7.81
CA GLY A 261 0.80 -16.71 -7.52
C GLY A 261 1.66 -17.14 -6.33
N ASP A 262 1.30 -18.27 -5.72
CA ASP A 262 1.98 -18.82 -4.54
C ASP A 262 3.44 -19.24 -4.82
N GLU A 263 3.78 -19.46 -6.09
CA GLU A 263 5.10 -19.90 -6.51
C GLU A 263 5.66 -19.01 -7.64
N ILE A 264 6.96 -18.71 -7.56
CA ILE A 264 7.70 -18.04 -8.63
C ILE A 264 8.94 -18.88 -9.02
N PRO A 265 9.33 -18.91 -10.32
CA PRO A 265 10.56 -19.56 -10.73
C PRO A 265 11.77 -18.78 -10.24
N LEU A 266 12.58 -19.37 -9.36
CA LEU A 266 13.80 -18.77 -8.85
C LEU A 266 15.00 -19.17 -9.74
N PRO A 267 15.78 -18.21 -10.30
CA PRO A 267 17.01 -18.51 -11.04
C PRO A 267 18.17 -18.90 -10.09
N LEU A 268 18.11 -20.11 -9.53
CA LEU A 268 18.93 -20.57 -8.43
C LEU A 268 20.43 -20.41 -8.70
N ALA A 269 20.90 -20.80 -9.90
CA ALA A 269 22.33 -20.70 -10.24
C ALA A 269 22.83 -19.24 -10.21
N HIS A 270 21.97 -18.27 -10.63
CA HIS A 270 22.31 -16.86 -10.57
C HIS A 270 22.32 -16.36 -9.10
N VAL A 271 21.31 -16.73 -8.31
CA VAL A 271 21.26 -16.38 -6.88
C VAL A 271 22.50 -16.89 -6.14
N GLN A 272 22.91 -18.14 -6.37
CA GLN A 272 24.10 -18.73 -5.75
C GLN A 272 25.40 -18.12 -6.29
N GLY A 273 25.55 -18.02 -7.63
CA GLY A 273 26.79 -17.54 -8.24
C GLY A 273 27.07 -16.06 -8.05
N PHE A 274 26.02 -15.27 -7.72
CA PHE A 274 26.12 -13.83 -7.43
C PHE A 274 25.96 -13.50 -5.95
N GLU A 275 25.74 -14.50 -5.09
CA GLU A 275 25.51 -14.34 -3.64
C GLU A 275 24.39 -13.31 -3.33
N LEU A 276 23.25 -13.44 -4.02
CA LEU A 276 22.13 -12.50 -3.86
C LEU A 276 21.40 -12.73 -2.53
N GLU A 277 21.09 -11.63 -1.81
CA GLU A 277 20.20 -11.64 -0.66
C GLU A 277 18.74 -11.55 -1.15
N VAL A 278 17.97 -12.64 -1.12
CA VAL A 278 16.55 -12.65 -1.51
C VAL A 278 15.68 -12.68 -0.26
N THR A 279 14.74 -11.74 -0.15
CA THR A 279 13.79 -11.65 0.98
C THR A 279 12.42 -11.17 0.51
N GLY A 280 11.39 -11.35 1.34
CA GLY A 280 10.05 -10.81 1.11
C GLY A 280 9.68 -9.68 2.07
N THR A 281 8.63 -8.95 1.76
CA THR A 281 7.93 -8.06 2.68
C THR A 281 6.54 -8.61 3.01
N PHE A 282 6.08 -8.31 4.22
CA PHE A 282 4.68 -8.47 4.57
C PHE A 282 4.24 -7.20 5.29
N ARG A 283 3.40 -6.39 4.63
CA ARG A 283 3.01 -5.08 5.15
C ARG A 283 4.25 -4.24 5.50
N TYR A 284 4.33 -3.65 6.68
CA TYR A 284 5.42 -2.80 7.16
C TYR A 284 5.43 -2.74 8.69
N ALA A 285 6.52 -2.24 9.26
CA ALA A 285 6.62 -1.91 10.69
C ALA A 285 7.47 -0.66 10.91
N ASN A 286 7.06 0.21 11.86
CA ASN A 286 7.80 1.40 12.29
C ASN A 286 8.10 2.40 11.14
N THR A 287 7.21 2.54 10.16
CA THR A 287 7.42 3.36 8.95
C THR A 287 6.70 4.70 8.97
N TRP A 288 5.58 4.80 9.68
CA TRP A 288 4.65 5.94 9.61
C TRP A 288 5.29 7.31 9.87
N PRO A 289 6.09 7.53 10.94
CA PRO A 289 6.72 8.85 11.13
C PRO A 289 7.64 9.24 9.97
N THR A 290 8.35 8.26 9.38
CA THR A 290 9.21 8.51 8.22
C THR A 290 8.39 8.80 6.97
N ALA A 291 7.32 8.03 6.71
CA ALA A 291 6.44 8.23 5.57
C ALA A 291 5.77 9.62 5.61
N ILE A 292 5.26 10.03 6.78
CA ILE A 292 4.68 11.36 6.99
C ILE A 292 5.73 12.45 6.75
N ALA A 293 6.93 12.33 7.32
CA ALA A 293 7.98 13.33 7.16
C ALA A 293 8.37 13.52 5.69
N LEU A 294 8.57 12.43 4.95
CA LEU A 294 8.94 12.46 3.53
C LEU A 294 7.83 13.07 2.65
N ALA A 295 6.57 12.69 2.88
CA ALA A 295 5.46 13.24 2.12
C ALA A 295 5.20 14.72 2.48
N ALA A 296 5.25 15.09 3.75
CA ALA A 296 5.06 16.47 4.20
C ALA A 296 6.23 17.39 3.80
N GLY A 297 7.43 16.84 3.68
CA GLY A 297 8.63 17.57 3.22
C GLY A 297 8.69 17.82 1.72
N GLY A 298 7.79 17.17 0.94
CA GLY A 298 7.72 17.33 -0.51
C GLY A 298 8.68 16.42 -1.30
N GLU A 299 9.39 15.51 -0.64
CA GLU A 299 10.23 14.51 -1.33
C GLU A 299 9.38 13.44 -2.03
N ILE A 300 8.12 13.28 -1.61
CA ILE A 300 7.17 12.31 -2.15
C ILE A 300 5.84 13.00 -2.45
N ASP A 301 5.39 12.87 -3.69
CA ASP A 301 4.11 13.38 -4.18
C ASP A 301 3.09 12.24 -4.28
N LEU A 302 2.23 12.12 -3.26
CA LEU A 302 1.19 11.11 -3.20
C LEU A 302 -0.07 11.54 -3.99
N ASP A 303 -0.37 12.83 -4.03
CA ASP A 303 -1.52 13.37 -4.76
C ASP A 303 -1.42 13.06 -6.26
N ARG A 304 -0.20 13.04 -6.82
CA ARG A 304 0.04 12.68 -8.22
C ARG A 304 -0.42 11.26 -8.57
N LEU A 305 -0.52 10.38 -7.59
CA LEU A 305 -0.96 9.00 -7.79
C LEU A 305 -2.48 8.85 -7.81
N VAL A 306 -3.22 9.79 -7.23
CA VAL A 306 -4.69 9.76 -7.20
C VAL A 306 -5.23 10.12 -8.57
N THR A 307 -5.86 9.17 -9.24
CA THR A 307 -6.37 9.35 -10.60
C THR A 307 -7.88 9.40 -10.70
N HIS A 308 -8.58 8.72 -9.79
CA HIS A 308 -10.04 8.60 -9.83
C HIS A 308 -10.61 8.72 -8.42
N ARG A 309 -11.77 9.38 -8.31
CA ARG A 309 -12.51 9.61 -7.07
C ARG A 309 -13.89 9.03 -7.18
N PHE A 310 -14.37 8.41 -6.10
CA PHE A 310 -15.65 7.74 -6.03
C PHE A 310 -16.34 8.04 -4.71
N GLY A 311 -17.66 8.14 -4.72
CA GLY A 311 -18.45 8.15 -3.50
C GLY A 311 -18.55 6.74 -2.87
N LEU A 312 -19.04 6.67 -1.63
CA LEU A 312 -19.19 5.40 -0.90
C LEU A 312 -20.18 4.43 -1.59
N ASP A 313 -21.17 4.95 -2.34
CA ASP A 313 -22.09 4.15 -3.13
C ASP A 313 -21.48 3.58 -4.42
N GLU A 314 -20.25 3.95 -4.73
CA GLU A 314 -19.55 3.60 -5.98
C GLU A 314 -18.32 2.72 -5.73
N VAL A 315 -18.21 2.10 -4.53
CA VAL A 315 -17.04 1.28 -4.16
C VAL A 315 -16.81 0.16 -5.17
N GLU A 316 -17.85 -0.51 -5.68
CA GLU A 316 -17.67 -1.54 -6.71
C GLU A 316 -17.05 -0.98 -8.00
N ARG A 317 -17.43 0.23 -8.41
CA ARG A 317 -16.79 0.92 -9.55
C ARG A 317 -15.32 1.23 -9.25
N ALA A 318 -15.04 1.69 -8.03
CA ALA A 318 -13.65 1.96 -7.60
C ALA A 318 -12.77 0.70 -7.65
N LEU A 319 -13.32 -0.46 -7.26
CA LEU A 319 -12.63 -1.75 -7.30
C LEU A 319 -12.40 -2.26 -8.74
N THR A 320 -13.30 -1.94 -9.68
CA THR A 320 -13.29 -2.52 -11.03
C THR A 320 -12.75 -1.58 -12.11
N VAL A 321 -12.56 -0.29 -11.83
CA VAL A 321 -12.18 0.71 -12.84
C VAL A 321 -10.83 0.39 -13.51
N ALA A 322 -9.86 -0.14 -12.78
CA ALA A 322 -8.52 -0.45 -13.31
C ALA A 322 -8.52 -1.55 -14.38
N ALA A 323 -9.55 -2.41 -14.42
CA ALA A 323 -9.70 -3.43 -15.46
C ALA A 323 -10.18 -2.84 -16.81
N ARG A 324 -10.73 -1.62 -16.80
CA ARG A 324 -11.35 -0.98 -17.97
C ARG A 324 -10.62 0.27 -18.44
N ASP A 325 -9.81 0.86 -17.58
CA ASP A 325 -9.10 2.10 -17.85
C ASP A 325 -7.61 1.97 -17.49
N THR A 326 -6.78 1.99 -18.51
CA THR A 326 -5.32 1.84 -18.38
C THR A 326 -4.62 3.09 -17.80
N THR A 327 -5.34 4.20 -17.62
CA THR A 327 -4.81 5.42 -16.99
C THR A 327 -4.91 5.38 -15.47
N VAL A 328 -5.67 4.41 -14.92
CA VAL A 328 -5.85 4.26 -13.49
C VAL A 328 -4.55 3.86 -12.79
N ILE A 329 -4.22 4.61 -11.73
CA ILE A 329 -3.15 4.29 -10.80
C ILE A 329 -3.75 4.00 -9.42
N LYS A 330 -4.29 5.01 -8.77
CA LYS A 330 -4.89 4.89 -7.43
C LYS A 330 -6.30 5.50 -7.42
N PRO A 331 -7.33 4.67 -7.46
CA PRO A 331 -8.69 5.11 -7.13
C PRO A 331 -8.82 5.39 -5.63
N VAL A 332 -9.58 6.41 -5.27
CA VAL A 332 -9.87 6.79 -3.88
C VAL A 332 -11.37 6.89 -3.68
N VAL A 333 -11.86 6.37 -2.56
CA VAL A 333 -13.25 6.53 -2.12
C VAL A 333 -13.32 7.66 -1.10
N LEU A 334 -14.28 8.58 -1.28
CA LEU A 334 -14.54 9.73 -0.43
C LEU A 334 -15.89 9.53 0.30
N PRO A 335 -15.87 8.95 1.54
CA PRO A 335 -17.11 8.49 2.19
C PRO A 335 -18.08 9.60 2.58
N GLN A 336 -17.60 10.85 2.69
CA GLN A 336 -18.41 12.00 3.08
C GLN A 336 -19.04 12.71 1.87
N GLU A 337 -18.63 12.38 0.65
CA GLU A 337 -19.16 13.01 -0.55
C GLU A 337 -20.37 12.24 -1.11
N ALA A 338 -21.41 12.98 -1.47
CA ALA A 338 -22.54 12.44 -2.21
C ALA A 338 -22.18 12.50 -3.70
N ARG A 339 -21.94 11.33 -4.33
CA ARG A 339 -21.58 11.11 -5.74
C ARG A 339 -20.65 12.17 -6.32
N VAL A 340 -19.42 11.80 -6.53
CA VAL A 340 -18.49 12.57 -7.37
C VAL A 340 -18.93 12.38 -8.82
N GLY A 341 -19.37 13.45 -9.48
CA GLY A 341 -19.92 13.44 -10.83
C GLY A 341 -18.92 13.12 -11.93
#